data_ccb4b32a30b7763077935ab6ed3d0abe
#
_entry.id   ccb4b32a30b7763077935ab6ed3d0abe
#
_cell.length_a   1.000
_cell.length_b   1.000
_cell.length_c   1.000
_cell.angle_alpha   90.00
_cell.angle_beta   90.00
_cell.angle_gamma   90.00
#
_symmetry.space_group_name_H-M   'P 1'
#
loop_
_entity.id
_entity.type
_entity.pdbx_description
1 polymer ?
#
loop_
_entity_poly.entity_id
_entity_poly.type
_entity_poly.pdbx_seq_one_letter_code
_entity_poly.pdbx_strand_id
1 'polypeptide(L)'
;MSRVFRVSAAEVYEFASDPANLHLWAGGLASAPVRVVDGTVVVESPMGEVRVRFVETNNFGVLDHDVELPDGTVVTNPMRVFVHPEGAEVVFTVRQLGMSESELAADCAAVAADLERLEKMF
;
A
#
# COMPACT_ATOMS: atom_id res chain seq x y z
N MET A 1 1.05 -6.98 9.71
CA MET A 1 -0.45 -7.03 9.72
C MET A 1 -0.92 -7.86 8.57
N SER A 2 -1.99 -8.61 8.73
CA SER A 2 -2.52 -9.42 7.63
C SER A 2 -4.05 -9.39 7.61
N ARG A 3 -4.62 -9.69 6.44
CA ARG A 3 -6.06 -9.79 6.24
C ARG A 3 -6.35 -10.84 5.17
N VAL A 4 -7.32 -11.70 5.42
CA VAL A 4 -7.74 -12.73 4.48
C VAL A 4 -8.88 -12.19 3.61
N PHE A 5 -8.71 -12.31 2.27
CA PHE A 5 -9.69 -11.89 1.28
C PHE A 5 -10.29 -13.14 0.63
N ARG A 6 -11.60 -13.15 0.40
CA ARG A 6 -12.30 -14.28 -0.22
C ARG A 6 -12.34 -14.16 -1.74
N VAL A 7 -11.22 -13.77 -2.32
CA VAL A 7 -10.97 -13.72 -3.76
C VAL A 7 -9.58 -14.26 -4.01
N SER A 8 -9.26 -14.63 -5.25
CA SER A 8 -7.97 -15.24 -5.57
C SER A 8 -6.80 -14.28 -5.34
N ALA A 9 -5.65 -14.82 -5.01
CA ALA A 9 -4.43 -14.02 -4.87
C ALA A 9 -4.09 -13.29 -6.17
N ALA A 10 -4.34 -13.90 -7.32
CA ALA A 10 -4.10 -13.28 -8.62
C ALA A 10 -4.96 -12.02 -8.82
N GLU A 11 -6.23 -12.07 -8.44
CA GLU A 11 -7.14 -10.92 -8.56
C GLU A 11 -6.72 -9.78 -7.65
N VAL A 12 -6.35 -10.10 -6.41
CA VAL A 12 -5.89 -9.08 -5.45
C VAL A 12 -4.59 -8.44 -5.95
N TYR A 13 -3.64 -9.26 -6.37
CA TYR A 13 -2.35 -8.75 -6.87
C TYR A 13 -2.53 -7.86 -8.10
N GLU A 14 -3.34 -8.29 -9.08
CA GLU A 14 -3.57 -7.53 -10.30
C GLU A 14 -4.13 -6.14 -10.00
N PHE A 15 -5.09 -6.06 -9.10
CA PHE A 15 -5.68 -4.77 -8.71
C PHE A 15 -4.70 -3.91 -7.91
N ALA A 16 -4.09 -4.48 -6.88
CA ALA A 16 -3.24 -3.72 -5.95
C ALA A 16 -1.91 -3.30 -6.57
N SER A 17 -1.40 -4.05 -7.56
CA SER A 17 -0.15 -3.72 -8.25
C SER A 17 -0.30 -2.61 -9.30
N ASP A 18 -1.51 -2.24 -9.67
CA ASP A 18 -1.75 -1.17 -10.63
C ASP A 18 -1.63 0.19 -9.93
N PRO A 19 -0.63 1.00 -10.28
CA PRO A 19 -0.45 2.32 -9.65
C PRO A 19 -1.66 3.22 -9.79
N ALA A 20 -2.44 3.08 -10.87
CA ALA A 20 -3.65 3.87 -11.09
C ALA A 20 -4.75 3.58 -10.06
N ASN A 21 -4.70 2.43 -9.39
CA ASN A 21 -5.67 2.04 -8.38
C ASN A 21 -5.26 2.41 -6.95
N LEU A 22 -4.03 2.85 -6.75
CA LEU A 22 -3.50 3.10 -5.40
C LEU A 22 -4.36 4.08 -4.60
N HIS A 23 -4.83 5.14 -5.23
CA HIS A 23 -5.67 6.15 -4.56
C HIS A 23 -7.02 5.61 -4.10
N LEU A 24 -7.46 4.47 -4.63
CA LEU A 24 -8.75 3.87 -4.27
C LEU A 24 -8.71 3.15 -2.93
N TRP A 25 -7.53 2.67 -2.49
CA TRP A 25 -7.42 1.91 -1.26
C TRP A 25 -6.42 2.46 -0.26
N ALA A 26 -5.38 3.16 -0.68
CA ALA A 26 -4.40 3.76 0.21
C ALA A 26 -4.95 5.06 0.81
N GLY A 27 -5.23 5.05 2.10
CA GLY A 27 -6.00 6.09 2.78
C GLY A 27 -5.44 7.50 2.66
N GLY A 28 -4.12 7.66 2.72
CA GLY A 28 -3.47 8.95 2.55
C GLY A 28 -3.62 9.53 1.15
N LEU A 29 -4.02 8.71 0.17
CA LEU A 29 -4.15 9.08 -1.23
C LEU A 29 -5.60 9.10 -1.73
N ALA A 30 -6.55 8.58 -0.93
CA ALA A 30 -7.91 8.30 -1.38
C ALA A 30 -8.68 9.54 -1.85
N SER A 31 -8.35 10.72 -1.34
CA SER A 31 -9.03 11.98 -1.72
C SER A 31 -8.07 13.04 -2.23
N ALA A 32 -6.80 12.71 -2.40
CA ALA A 32 -5.79 13.65 -2.89
C ALA A 32 -5.67 13.58 -4.42
N PRO A 33 -5.32 14.68 -5.09
CA PRO A 33 -4.98 14.61 -6.51
C PRO A 33 -3.77 13.71 -6.73
N VAL A 34 -3.86 12.76 -7.66
CA VAL A 34 -2.77 11.84 -7.97
C VAL A 34 -2.44 11.88 -9.45
N ARG A 35 -1.16 11.66 -9.78
CA ARG A 35 -0.68 11.50 -11.15
C ARG A 35 0.12 10.20 -11.20
N VAL A 36 0.11 9.52 -12.32
CA VAL A 36 0.97 8.37 -12.55
C VAL A 36 1.97 8.75 -13.64
N VAL A 37 3.26 8.73 -13.30
CA VAL A 37 4.35 9.10 -14.20
C VAL A 37 5.36 7.95 -14.21
N ASP A 38 5.46 7.25 -15.33
CA ASP A 38 6.37 6.10 -15.50
C ASP A 38 6.22 5.05 -14.39
N GLY A 39 4.97 4.73 -14.02
CA GLY A 39 4.66 3.76 -12.96
C GLY A 39 4.82 4.28 -11.54
N THR A 40 5.28 5.51 -11.36
CA THR A 40 5.36 6.16 -10.05
C THR A 40 4.09 6.95 -9.81
N VAL A 41 3.47 6.75 -8.63
CA VAL A 41 2.33 7.57 -8.21
C VAL A 41 2.85 8.82 -7.52
N VAL A 42 2.45 9.98 -8.03
CA VAL A 42 2.84 11.27 -7.49
C VAL A 42 1.60 11.93 -6.89
N VAL A 43 1.71 12.29 -5.61
CA VAL A 43 0.61 12.89 -4.84
C VAL A 43 1.02 14.26 -4.38
N GLU A 44 0.17 15.24 -4.67
CA GLU A 44 0.32 16.57 -4.10
C GLU A 44 -0.39 16.60 -2.73
N SER A 45 0.36 16.85 -1.68
CA SER A 45 -0.17 16.91 -0.31
C SER A 45 0.06 18.30 0.29
N PRO A 46 -0.62 18.64 1.41
CA PRO A 46 -0.34 19.90 2.12
C PRO A 46 1.12 20.01 2.58
N MET A 47 1.82 18.89 2.73
CA MET A 47 3.23 18.86 3.11
C MET A 47 4.19 18.88 1.91
N GLY A 48 3.67 18.83 0.68
CA GLY A 48 4.43 18.78 -0.55
C GLY A 48 4.18 17.50 -1.34
N GLU A 49 5.08 17.22 -2.29
CA GLU A 49 4.95 16.08 -3.19
C GLU A 49 5.42 14.79 -2.54
N VAL A 50 4.56 13.77 -2.59
CA VAL A 50 4.87 12.40 -2.12
C VAL A 50 4.88 11.48 -3.32
N ARG A 51 5.87 10.59 -3.41
CA ARG A 51 6.02 9.64 -4.51
C ARG A 51 5.97 8.21 -3.99
N VAL A 52 5.20 7.36 -4.66
CA VAL A 52 5.07 5.94 -4.33
C VAL A 52 5.52 5.10 -5.52
N ARG A 53 6.48 4.21 -5.30
CA ARG A 53 7.01 3.30 -6.31
C ARG A 53 6.90 1.86 -5.84
N PHE A 54 6.18 1.04 -6.60
CA PHE A 54 6.15 -0.41 -6.37
C PHE A 54 7.35 -1.08 -7.04
N VAL A 55 7.76 -2.23 -6.50
CA VAL A 55 8.68 -3.12 -7.19
C VAL A 55 8.07 -3.55 -8.53
N GLU A 56 8.93 -4.01 -9.46
CA GLU A 56 8.47 -4.48 -10.76
C GLU A 56 7.41 -5.58 -10.61
N THR A 57 6.48 -5.63 -11.55
CA THR A 57 5.48 -6.69 -11.64
C THR A 57 6.19 -8.06 -11.63
N ASN A 58 5.68 -8.97 -10.81
CA ASN A 58 6.30 -10.28 -10.58
C ASN A 58 5.23 -11.35 -10.37
N ASN A 59 5.70 -12.61 -10.34
CA ASN A 59 4.83 -13.78 -10.15
C ASN A 59 4.83 -14.29 -8.70
N PHE A 60 5.35 -13.51 -7.75
CA PHE A 60 5.54 -13.93 -6.37
C PHE A 60 4.60 -13.22 -5.39
N GLY A 61 3.73 -12.36 -5.90
CA GLY A 61 2.81 -11.57 -5.06
C GLY A 61 3.52 -10.47 -4.27
N VAL A 62 4.70 -10.05 -4.70
CA VAL A 62 5.46 -9.01 -4.00
C VAL A 62 4.95 -7.63 -4.43
N LEU A 63 4.46 -6.87 -3.45
CA LEU A 63 3.94 -5.51 -3.62
C LEU A 63 4.71 -4.50 -2.77
N ASP A 64 5.96 -4.81 -2.46
CA ASP A 64 6.82 -3.90 -1.71
C ASP A 64 6.88 -2.56 -2.45
N HIS A 65 6.82 -1.47 -1.69
CA HIS A 65 6.83 -0.15 -2.29
C HIS A 65 7.57 0.85 -1.43
N ASP A 66 8.21 1.81 -2.10
CA ASP A 66 8.89 2.92 -1.48
C ASP A 66 7.99 4.15 -1.50
N VAL A 67 7.92 4.83 -0.38
CA VAL A 67 7.26 6.13 -0.24
C VAL A 67 8.34 7.18 -0.01
N GLU A 68 8.49 8.07 -0.97
CA GLU A 68 9.43 9.20 -0.88
C GLU A 68 8.67 10.43 -0.39
N LEU A 69 9.08 10.94 0.76
CA LEU A 69 8.50 12.12 1.38
C LEU A 69 9.08 13.41 0.77
N PRO A 70 8.43 14.58 0.97
CA PRO A 70 8.92 15.84 0.38
C PRO A 70 10.34 16.20 0.75
N ASP A 71 10.82 15.78 1.93
CA ASP A 71 12.18 16.05 2.39
C ASP A 71 13.23 15.07 1.80
N GLY A 72 12.80 14.15 0.94
CA GLY A 72 13.66 13.15 0.34
C GLY A 72 13.80 11.85 1.13
N THR A 73 13.21 11.77 2.32
CA THR A 73 13.18 10.52 3.12
C THR A 73 12.42 9.46 2.37
N VAL A 74 12.98 8.26 2.28
CA VAL A 74 12.34 7.11 1.63
C VAL A 74 12.03 6.06 2.69
N VAL A 75 10.76 5.64 2.74
CA VAL A 75 10.30 4.57 3.61
C VAL A 75 9.86 3.40 2.75
N THR A 76 10.46 2.23 2.97
CA THR A 76 10.07 1.01 2.28
C THR A 76 9.03 0.27 3.10
N ASN A 77 7.90 -0.03 2.46
CA ASN A 77 6.80 -0.78 3.05
C ASN A 77 6.72 -2.17 2.41
N PRO A 78 7.16 -3.23 3.09
CA PRO A 78 6.98 -4.59 2.58
C PRO A 78 5.50 -4.96 2.56
N MET A 79 5.02 -5.43 1.42
CA MET A 79 3.65 -5.90 1.25
C MET A 79 3.63 -7.12 0.35
N ARG A 80 2.84 -8.13 0.71
CA ARG A 80 2.79 -9.40 -0.01
C ARG A 80 1.37 -9.91 -0.11
N VAL A 81 1.09 -10.60 -1.21
CA VAL A 81 -0.16 -11.35 -1.40
C VAL A 81 0.18 -12.82 -1.50
N PHE A 82 -0.38 -13.61 -0.58
CA PHE A 82 -0.19 -15.06 -0.56
C PHE A 82 -1.47 -15.78 -0.95
N VAL A 83 -1.32 -16.97 -1.53
CA VAL A 83 -2.43 -17.88 -1.70
C VAL A 83 -2.86 -18.38 -0.30
N HIS A 84 -4.15 -18.37 -0.04
CA HIS A 84 -4.73 -18.80 1.23
C HIS A 84 -5.85 -19.81 0.93
N PRO A 85 -6.12 -20.78 1.83
CA PRO A 85 -7.21 -21.74 1.60
C PRO A 85 -8.58 -21.10 1.33
N GLU A 86 -8.82 -19.90 1.86
CA GLU A 86 -10.06 -19.15 1.63
C GLU A 86 -9.97 -18.13 0.49
N GLY A 87 -8.83 -18.03 -0.20
CA GLY A 87 -8.62 -17.10 -1.30
C GLY A 87 -7.24 -16.49 -1.31
N ALA A 88 -7.05 -15.38 -0.63
CA ALA A 88 -5.78 -14.67 -0.54
C ALA A 88 -5.53 -14.16 0.87
N GLU A 89 -4.26 -14.05 1.25
CA GLU A 89 -3.86 -13.36 2.45
C GLU A 89 -2.93 -12.20 2.06
N VAL A 90 -3.32 -10.99 2.43
CA VAL A 90 -2.50 -9.80 2.20
C VAL A 90 -1.77 -9.48 3.48
N VAL A 91 -0.45 -9.39 3.40
CA VAL A 91 0.44 -9.09 4.54
C VAL A 91 1.12 -7.75 4.29
N PHE A 92 1.01 -6.86 5.26
CA PHE A 92 1.69 -5.56 5.23
C PHE A 92 2.56 -5.45 6.48
N THR A 93 3.85 -5.19 6.30
CA THR A 93 4.78 -5.05 7.41
C THR A 93 4.89 -3.58 7.80
N VAL A 94 4.51 -3.28 9.04
CA VAL A 94 4.68 -1.95 9.62
C VAL A 94 5.90 -1.98 10.53
N ARG A 95 6.84 -1.06 10.32
CA ARG A 95 8.07 -0.96 11.10
C ARG A 95 8.02 0.28 11.96
N GLN A 96 8.38 0.15 13.24
CA GLN A 96 8.35 1.29 14.16
C GLN A 96 9.39 2.35 13.78
N LEU A 97 10.59 1.91 13.37
CA LEU A 97 11.69 2.82 13.07
C LEU A 97 11.89 3.83 14.23
N GLY A 98 11.86 5.13 13.92
CA GLY A 98 11.99 6.19 14.94
C GLY A 98 10.68 6.67 15.55
N MET A 99 9.56 5.97 15.29
CA MET A 99 8.26 6.39 15.80
C MET A 99 8.07 6.06 17.28
N SER A 100 7.31 6.89 17.97
CA SER A 100 6.80 6.58 19.31
C SER A 100 5.79 5.43 19.26
N GLU A 101 5.43 4.86 20.40
CA GLU A 101 4.41 3.82 20.47
C GLU A 101 3.04 4.32 19.98
N SER A 102 2.69 5.56 20.27
CA SER A 102 1.42 6.16 19.81
C SER A 102 1.43 6.41 18.30
N GLU A 103 2.56 6.82 17.74
CA GLU A 103 2.72 6.98 16.29
C GLU A 103 2.64 5.63 15.58
N LEU A 104 3.28 4.59 16.13
CA LEU A 104 3.19 3.24 15.61
C LEU A 104 1.76 2.72 15.63
N ALA A 105 1.05 2.93 16.73
CA ALA A 105 -0.36 2.51 16.86
C ALA A 105 -1.24 3.21 15.80
N ALA A 106 -1.02 4.50 15.57
CA ALA A 106 -1.75 5.26 14.56
C ALA A 106 -1.44 4.75 13.14
N ASP A 107 -0.17 4.43 12.85
CA ASP A 107 0.23 3.89 11.56
C ASP A 107 -0.37 2.51 11.32
N CYS A 108 -0.35 1.63 12.32
CA CYS A 108 -1.00 0.32 12.23
C CYS A 108 -2.51 0.46 11.99
N ALA A 109 -3.18 1.40 12.64
CA ALA A 109 -4.60 1.64 12.42
C ALA A 109 -4.88 2.14 10.99
N ALA A 110 -4.02 2.99 10.46
CA ALA A 110 -4.13 3.47 9.09
C ALA A 110 -3.95 2.33 8.07
N VAL A 111 -2.96 1.48 8.28
CA VAL A 111 -2.74 0.30 7.41
C VAL A 111 -3.91 -0.67 7.49
N ALA A 112 -4.45 -0.93 8.68
CA ALA A 112 -5.63 -1.78 8.85
C ALA A 112 -6.82 -1.23 8.05
N ALA A 113 -7.03 0.08 8.08
CA ALA A 113 -8.09 0.74 7.33
C ALA A 113 -7.86 0.63 5.81
N ASP A 114 -6.61 0.74 5.37
CA ASP A 114 -6.25 0.58 3.97
C ASP A 114 -6.52 -0.85 3.47
N LEU A 115 -6.16 -1.86 4.25
CA LEU A 115 -6.42 -3.25 3.89
C LEU A 115 -7.92 -3.56 3.85
N GLU A 116 -8.70 -2.98 4.75
CA GLU A 116 -10.16 -3.09 4.73
C GLU A 116 -10.74 -2.44 3.47
N ARG A 117 -10.22 -1.27 3.12
CA ARG A 117 -10.64 -0.54 1.92
C ARG A 117 -10.29 -1.31 0.65
N LEU A 118 -9.11 -1.94 0.62
CA LEU A 118 -8.70 -2.80 -0.49
C LEU A 118 -9.65 -4.00 -0.64
N GLU A 119 -10.00 -4.65 0.46
CA GLU A 119 -10.94 -5.78 0.43
C GLU A 119 -12.29 -5.40 -0.16
N LYS A 120 -12.76 -4.19 0.11
CA LYS A 120 -14.05 -3.70 -0.41
C LYS A 120 -14.06 -3.45 -1.92
N MET A 121 -12.90 -3.47 -2.56
CA MET A 121 -12.80 -3.33 -4.02
C MET A 121 -13.21 -4.59 -4.77
N PHE A 122 -13.42 -5.71 -4.05
CA PHE A 122 -13.73 -7.02 -4.66
C PHE A 122 -15.15 -7.52 -4.37
#